data_78c3769e4a2379d0eb611c1f9f3675c5
#
_entry.id   78c3769e4a2379d0eb611c1f9f3675c5
#
_cell.length_a   1.000
_cell.length_b   1.000
_cell.length_c   1.000
_cell.angle_alpha   90.00
_cell.angle_beta   90.00
_cell.angle_gamma   90.00
#
_symmetry.space_group_name_H-M   'P 1'
#
loop_
_entity.id
_entity.type
_entity.pdbx_description
1 polymer ?
#
loop_
_entity_poly.entity_id
_entity_poly.type
_entity_poly.pdbx_seq_one_letter_code
_entity_poly.pdbx_strand_id
1 'polypeptide(L)'
;MLIDSDVLVWLTRGHVGAAKRLHAIKHWRISAVTYMELAQGCRDKAELARLKKGLAARSTEIVPLTPVISDCAADLIDRLALSHGMRLADALIGATAMVNMDTLITANVKHFGTIDGLNVEAFEP
;
A
#
# COMPACT_ATOMS: atom_id res chain seq x y z
N MET A 1 2.34 10.53 0.80
CA MET A 1 2.49 9.28 1.58
C MET A 1 1.72 8.18 0.91
N LEU A 2 2.34 7.05 0.70
CA LEU A 2 1.72 5.86 0.12
C LEU A 2 1.14 4.99 1.25
N ILE A 3 -0.12 4.57 1.10
CA ILE A 3 -0.83 3.83 2.15
C ILE A 3 -0.92 2.36 1.72
N ASP A 4 -0.43 1.46 2.58
CA ASP A 4 -0.55 0.03 2.35
C ASP A 4 -1.99 -0.45 2.59
N SER A 5 -2.36 -1.55 1.94
CA SER A 5 -3.70 -2.12 2.02
C SER A 5 -4.11 -2.48 3.44
N ASP A 6 -3.18 -2.98 4.26
CA ASP A 6 -3.49 -3.41 5.64
C ASP A 6 -4.01 -2.25 6.51
N VAL A 7 -3.45 -1.05 6.34
CA VAL A 7 -3.90 0.13 7.10
C VAL A 7 -5.33 0.52 6.70
N LEU A 8 -5.63 0.43 5.39
CA LEU A 8 -6.98 0.70 4.87
C LEU A 8 -7.98 -0.36 5.34
N VAL A 9 -7.56 -1.61 5.45
CA VAL A 9 -8.41 -2.67 6.01
C VAL A 9 -8.76 -2.37 7.46
N TRP A 10 -7.81 -1.93 8.28
CA TRP A 10 -8.08 -1.50 9.65
C TRP A 10 -9.07 -0.35 9.70
N LEU A 11 -8.95 0.61 8.78
CA LEU A 11 -9.89 1.73 8.66
C LEU A 11 -11.31 1.23 8.38
N THR A 12 -11.47 0.31 7.42
CA THR A 12 -12.79 -0.22 7.05
C THR A 12 -13.43 -1.04 8.16
N ARG A 13 -12.62 -1.59 9.08
CA ARG A 13 -13.08 -2.30 10.27
C ARG A 13 -13.43 -1.38 11.44
N GLY A 14 -13.35 -0.07 11.23
CA GLY A 14 -13.70 0.91 12.26
C GLY A 14 -12.62 1.16 13.30
N HIS A 15 -11.36 0.82 13.02
CA HIS A 15 -10.25 1.06 13.94
C HIS A 15 -10.01 2.57 14.12
N VAL A 16 -10.17 3.05 15.35
CA VAL A 16 -10.10 4.49 15.65
C VAL A 16 -8.71 5.06 15.35
N GLY A 17 -7.66 4.34 15.71
CA GLY A 17 -6.28 4.77 15.45
C GLY A 17 -5.98 4.90 13.95
N ALA A 18 -6.50 3.98 13.13
CA ALA A 18 -6.34 4.04 11.69
C ALA A 18 -7.07 5.26 11.11
N ALA A 19 -8.31 5.51 11.54
CA ALA A 19 -9.07 6.68 11.12
C ALA A 19 -8.34 7.96 11.47
N LYS A 20 -7.87 8.07 12.71
CA LYS A 20 -7.15 9.26 13.20
C LYS A 20 -5.88 9.51 12.41
N ARG A 21 -5.07 8.46 12.17
CA ARG A 21 -3.81 8.60 11.44
C ARG A 21 -4.03 8.96 9.99
N LEU A 22 -4.97 8.29 9.32
CA LEU A 22 -5.23 8.50 7.91
C LEU A 22 -5.90 9.86 7.64
N HIS A 23 -6.77 10.33 8.53
CA HIS A 23 -7.36 11.67 8.39
C HIS A 23 -6.32 12.78 8.43
N ALA A 24 -5.18 12.58 9.09
CA ALA A 24 -4.10 13.56 9.14
C ALA A 24 -3.30 13.63 7.83
N ILE A 25 -3.44 12.64 6.95
CA ILE A 25 -2.77 12.62 5.64
C ILE A 25 -3.61 13.44 4.65
N LYS A 26 -3.01 14.50 4.09
CA LYS A 26 -3.72 15.39 3.16
C LYS A 26 -4.03 14.74 1.83
N HIS A 27 -3.05 14.06 1.24
CA HIS A 27 -3.17 13.40 -0.05
C HIS A 27 -2.95 11.90 0.11
N TRP A 28 -4.02 11.17 -0.06
CA TRP A 28 -3.94 9.72 -0.07
C TRP A 28 -3.41 9.26 -1.42
N ARG A 29 -2.37 8.44 -1.36
CA ARG A 29 -1.88 7.70 -2.51
C ARG A 29 -1.85 6.23 -2.18
N ILE A 30 -2.24 5.42 -3.14
CA ILE A 30 -2.14 3.96 -3.03
C ILE A 30 -1.54 3.43 -4.32
N SER A 31 -0.82 2.31 -4.22
CA SER A 31 -0.39 1.58 -5.41
C SER A 31 -1.58 0.98 -6.14
N ALA A 32 -1.49 0.85 -7.46
CA ALA A 32 -2.48 0.08 -8.22
C ALA A 32 -2.63 -1.35 -7.67
N VAL A 33 -1.56 -1.95 -7.15
CA VAL A 33 -1.62 -3.27 -6.48
C VAL A 33 -2.48 -3.21 -5.22
N THR A 34 -2.32 -2.18 -4.41
CA THR A 34 -3.15 -1.98 -3.20
C THR A 34 -4.62 -1.87 -3.58
N TYR A 35 -4.94 -1.09 -4.62
CA TYR A 35 -6.31 -1.01 -5.10
C TYR A 35 -6.85 -2.39 -5.52
N MET A 36 -6.05 -3.14 -6.29
CA MET A 36 -6.45 -4.47 -6.77
C MET A 36 -6.66 -5.45 -5.62
N GLU A 37 -5.81 -5.42 -4.59
CA GLU A 37 -5.97 -6.24 -3.39
C GLU A 37 -7.28 -5.91 -2.66
N LEU A 38 -7.56 -4.63 -2.47
CA LEU A 38 -8.80 -4.19 -1.82
C LEU A 38 -10.03 -4.57 -2.63
N ALA A 39 -9.98 -4.37 -3.95
CA ALA A 39 -11.08 -4.70 -4.86
C ALA A 39 -11.33 -6.21 -4.90
N GLN A 40 -10.25 -7.00 -4.95
CA GLN A 40 -10.34 -8.47 -4.95
C GLN A 40 -10.92 -9.00 -3.63
N GLY A 41 -10.69 -8.30 -2.53
CA GLY A 41 -11.23 -8.65 -1.21
C GLY A 41 -12.71 -8.31 -1.04
N CYS A 42 -13.32 -7.57 -1.96
CA CYS A 42 -14.74 -7.26 -1.89
C CYS A 42 -15.58 -8.52 -2.17
N ARG A 43 -16.64 -8.71 -1.38
CA ARG A 43 -17.49 -9.91 -1.48
C ARG A 43 -18.60 -9.77 -2.52
N ASP A 44 -18.96 -8.52 -2.88
CA ASP A 44 -20.03 -8.23 -3.82
C ASP A 44 -19.84 -6.87 -4.49
N LYS A 45 -20.72 -6.55 -5.45
CA LYS A 45 -20.66 -5.28 -6.19
C LYS A 45 -20.93 -4.07 -5.30
N ALA A 46 -21.72 -4.21 -4.25
CA ALA A 46 -22.03 -3.12 -3.34
C ALA A 46 -20.78 -2.73 -2.52
N GLU A 47 -20.01 -3.71 -2.04
CA GLU A 47 -18.75 -3.43 -1.36
C GLU A 47 -17.74 -2.75 -2.29
N LEU A 48 -17.62 -3.22 -3.53
CA LEU A 48 -16.73 -2.60 -4.51
C LEU A 48 -17.14 -1.15 -4.81
N ALA A 49 -18.42 -0.88 -4.93
CA ALA A 49 -18.93 0.48 -5.14
C ALA A 49 -18.60 1.38 -3.96
N ARG A 50 -18.75 0.89 -2.73
CA ARG A 50 -18.38 1.64 -1.51
C ARG A 50 -16.90 1.92 -1.45
N LEU A 51 -16.05 0.95 -1.81
CA LEU A 51 -14.61 1.14 -1.88
C LEU A 51 -14.25 2.27 -2.84
N LYS A 52 -14.76 2.21 -4.06
CA LYS A 52 -14.51 3.24 -5.08
C LYS A 52 -14.98 4.61 -4.63
N LYS A 53 -16.17 4.68 -4.05
CA LYS A 53 -16.75 5.93 -3.55
C LYS A 53 -15.91 6.52 -2.41
N GLY A 54 -15.47 5.67 -1.48
CA GLY A 54 -14.63 6.11 -0.36
C GLY A 54 -13.29 6.65 -0.82
N LEU A 55 -12.64 5.98 -1.77
CA LEU A 55 -11.37 6.45 -2.33
C LEU A 55 -11.55 7.77 -3.09
N ALA A 56 -12.62 7.89 -3.88
CA ALA A 56 -12.92 9.11 -4.63
C ALA A 56 -13.22 10.29 -3.68
N ALA A 57 -13.93 10.05 -2.59
CA ALA A 57 -14.25 11.08 -1.59
C ALA A 57 -12.99 11.70 -0.98
N ARG A 58 -11.90 10.96 -0.92
CA ARG A 58 -10.59 11.43 -0.44
C ARG A 58 -9.67 11.91 -1.56
N SER A 59 -10.17 11.97 -2.79
CA SER A 59 -9.37 12.27 -3.97
C SER A 59 -8.10 11.42 -4.04
N THR A 60 -8.23 10.13 -3.72
CA THR A 60 -7.12 9.21 -3.64
C THR A 60 -6.46 9.02 -5.01
N GLU A 61 -5.16 9.22 -5.05
CA GLU A 61 -4.38 8.93 -6.26
C GLU A 61 -4.02 7.45 -6.28
N ILE A 62 -4.41 6.76 -7.34
CA ILE A 62 -3.98 5.38 -7.59
C ILE A 62 -2.77 5.45 -8.50
N VAL A 63 -1.60 5.14 -7.95
CA VAL A 63 -0.34 5.22 -8.67
C VAL A 63 -0.19 4.01 -9.59
N PRO A 64 -0.10 4.21 -10.90
CA PRO A 64 -0.01 3.10 -11.84
C PRO A 64 1.34 2.39 -11.76
N LEU A 65 1.36 1.13 -12.15
CA LEU A 65 2.59 0.34 -12.28
C LEU A 65 3.29 0.74 -13.57
N THR A 66 4.34 1.54 -13.43
CA THR A 66 5.17 1.98 -14.56
C THR A 66 6.25 0.95 -14.87
N PRO A 67 6.90 1.01 -16.05
CA PRO A 67 8.06 0.15 -16.34
C PRO A 67 9.17 0.27 -15.30
N VAL A 68 9.44 1.48 -14.80
CA VAL A 68 10.47 1.70 -13.76
C VAL A 68 10.10 0.99 -12.46
N ILE A 69 8.83 1.06 -12.05
CA ILE A 69 8.33 0.34 -10.86
C ILE A 69 8.47 -1.17 -11.07
N SER A 70 8.12 -1.66 -12.24
CA SER A 70 8.24 -3.09 -12.56
C SER A 70 9.69 -3.57 -12.46
N ASP A 71 10.63 -2.83 -13.02
CA ASP A 71 12.06 -3.16 -12.94
C ASP A 71 12.57 -3.13 -11.50
N CYS A 72 12.17 -2.14 -10.74
CA CYS A 72 12.53 -2.02 -9.33
C CYS A 72 11.97 -3.20 -8.52
N ALA A 73 10.72 -3.57 -8.74
CA ALA A 73 10.09 -4.69 -8.03
C ALA A 73 10.75 -6.02 -8.38
N ALA A 74 11.10 -6.23 -9.65
CA ALA A 74 11.82 -7.43 -10.08
C ALA A 74 13.17 -7.57 -9.38
N ASP A 75 13.90 -6.46 -9.26
CA ASP A 75 15.17 -6.41 -8.53
C ASP A 75 14.98 -6.73 -7.03
N LEU A 76 13.93 -6.22 -6.40
CA LEU A 76 13.61 -6.54 -5.01
C LEU A 76 13.32 -8.03 -4.82
N ILE A 77 12.57 -8.63 -5.73
CA ILE A 77 12.30 -10.07 -5.71
C ILE A 77 13.59 -10.86 -5.85
N ASP A 78 14.45 -10.50 -6.81
CA ASP A 78 15.71 -11.19 -7.02
C ASP A 78 16.60 -11.18 -5.77
N ARG A 79 16.61 -10.07 -5.04
CA ARG A 79 17.44 -9.91 -3.84
C ARG A 79 16.82 -10.47 -2.56
N LEU A 80 15.49 -10.41 -2.42
CA LEU A 80 14.84 -10.61 -1.12
C LEU A 80 13.86 -11.77 -1.05
N ALA A 81 13.46 -12.37 -2.18
CA ALA A 81 12.47 -13.45 -2.16
C ALA A 81 12.98 -14.68 -1.42
N LEU A 82 14.19 -15.13 -1.72
CA LEU A 82 14.76 -16.33 -1.09
C LEU A 82 15.28 -16.06 0.31
N SER A 83 15.91 -14.91 0.53
CA SER A 83 16.51 -14.58 1.83
C SER A 83 15.51 -14.13 2.89
N HIS A 84 14.47 -13.41 2.48
CA HIS A 84 13.51 -12.76 3.40
C HIS A 84 12.05 -13.07 3.10
N GLY A 85 11.78 -13.93 2.12
CA GLY A 85 10.40 -14.28 1.76
C GLY A 85 9.61 -13.13 1.14
N MET A 86 10.27 -12.19 0.48
CA MET A 86 9.60 -11.07 -0.18
C MET A 86 8.56 -11.57 -1.16
N ARG A 87 7.33 -11.08 -1.04
CA ARG A 87 6.20 -11.46 -1.89
C ARG A 87 6.01 -10.45 -3.02
N LEU A 88 5.40 -10.91 -4.09
CA LEU A 88 5.16 -10.13 -5.29
C LEU A 88 4.45 -8.80 -5.00
N ALA A 89 3.33 -8.84 -4.28
CA ALA A 89 2.57 -7.64 -3.97
C ALA A 89 3.40 -6.64 -3.16
N ASP A 90 4.12 -7.10 -2.14
CA ASP A 90 4.95 -6.25 -1.29
C ASP A 90 6.09 -5.62 -2.09
N ALA A 91 6.71 -6.38 -2.99
CA ALA A 91 7.75 -5.84 -3.86
C ALA A 91 7.22 -4.72 -4.76
N LEU A 92 6.03 -4.90 -5.33
CA LEU A 92 5.40 -3.89 -6.19
C LEU A 92 4.99 -2.64 -5.40
N ILE A 93 4.45 -2.81 -4.20
CA ILE A 93 4.06 -1.69 -3.34
C ILE A 93 5.30 -0.94 -2.87
N GLY A 94 6.32 -1.65 -2.40
CA GLY A 94 7.58 -1.05 -1.98
C GLY A 94 8.28 -0.31 -3.12
N ALA A 95 8.33 -0.92 -4.29
CA ALA A 95 8.91 -0.29 -5.48
C ALA A 95 8.15 0.99 -5.88
N THR A 96 6.82 0.98 -5.76
CA THR A 96 6.02 2.18 -6.04
C THR A 96 6.41 3.33 -5.12
N ALA A 97 6.57 3.07 -3.83
CA ALA A 97 7.02 4.08 -2.87
C ALA A 97 8.42 4.58 -3.19
N MET A 98 9.36 3.67 -3.46
CA MET A 98 10.75 4.04 -3.75
C MET A 98 10.89 4.89 -5.00
N VAL A 99 10.27 4.48 -6.10
CA VAL A 99 10.34 5.19 -7.38
C VAL A 99 9.75 6.60 -7.28
N ASN A 100 8.70 6.75 -6.48
CA ASN A 100 8.06 8.04 -6.27
C ASN A 100 8.65 8.83 -5.08
N MET A 101 9.70 8.32 -4.46
CA MET A 101 10.34 8.93 -3.29
C MET A 101 9.33 9.26 -2.19
N ASP A 102 8.44 8.33 -1.94
CA ASP A 102 7.35 8.48 -0.97
C ASP A 102 7.58 7.60 0.25
N THR A 103 7.03 8.02 1.38
CA THR A 103 7.00 7.20 2.59
C THR A 103 5.82 6.24 2.52
N LEU A 104 6.07 4.98 2.86
CA LEU A 104 5.03 3.95 2.95
C LEU A 104 4.56 3.82 4.39
N ILE A 105 3.27 4.03 4.65
CA ILE A 105 2.66 3.68 5.94
C ILE A 105 2.08 2.28 5.87
N THR A 106 2.51 1.42 6.79
CA THR A 106 2.14 0.00 6.82
C THR A 106 2.17 -0.55 8.23
N ALA A 107 1.34 -1.55 8.50
CA ALA A 107 1.43 -2.37 9.71
C ALA A 107 2.46 -3.51 9.56
N ASN A 108 2.91 -3.79 8.34
CA ASN A 108 3.81 -4.90 8.03
C ASN A 108 5.27 -4.46 7.93
N VAL A 109 5.78 -3.86 9.00
CA VAL A 109 7.15 -3.33 9.05
C VAL A 109 8.19 -4.44 8.89
N LYS A 110 7.88 -5.65 9.34
CA LYS A 110 8.78 -6.79 9.24
C LYS A 110 9.19 -7.07 7.78
N HIS A 111 8.26 -7.02 6.85
CA HIS A 111 8.54 -7.29 5.44
C HIS A 111 9.15 -6.06 4.74
N PHE A 112 8.52 -4.89 4.90
CA PHE A 112 8.99 -3.69 4.21
C PHE A 112 10.28 -3.13 4.79
N GLY A 113 10.57 -3.37 6.06
CA GLY A 113 11.81 -2.95 6.71
C GLY A 113 13.06 -3.61 6.15
N THR A 114 12.94 -4.70 5.38
CA THR A 114 14.07 -5.37 4.73
C THR A 114 14.50 -4.68 3.44
N ILE A 115 13.73 -3.72 2.96
CA ILE A 115 14.03 -2.99 1.72
C ILE A 115 14.92 -1.79 2.05
N ASP A 116 16.18 -1.85 1.66
CA ASP A 116 17.10 -0.72 1.81
C ASP A 116 16.63 0.46 0.97
N GLY A 117 16.64 1.65 1.58
CA GLY A 117 16.27 2.90 0.90
C GLY A 117 14.77 3.21 0.92
N LEU A 118 13.94 2.29 1.41
CA LEU A 118 12.51 2.55 1.57
C LEU A 118 12.25 3.26 2.90
N ASN A 119 11.57 4.40 2.86
CA ASN A 119 11.09 5.07 4.05
C ASN A 119 9.77 4.45 4.49
N VAL A 120 9.74 3.89 5.69
CA VAL A 120 8.58 3.21 6.25
C VAL A 120 8.12 3.94 7.50
N GLU A 121 6.83 4.25 7.56
CA GLU A 121 6.18 4.66 8.80
C GLU A 121 5.37 3.48 9.33
N ALA A 122 5.69 3.04 10.54
CA ALA A 122 4.97 1.94 11.17
C ALA A 122 3.58 2.38 11.61
N PHE A 123 2.56 1.62 11.26
CA PHE A 123 1.23 1.73 11.85
C PHE A 123 1.03 0.57 12.80
N GLU A 124 0.80 0.85 14.07
CA GLU A 124 0.53 -0.15 15.11
C GLU A 124 -0.95 -0.12 15.45
N PRO A 125 -1.70 -1.16 15.02
CA PRO A 125 -3.12 -1.23 15.31
C PRO A 125 -3.44 -1.43 16.80
#